data_789dd933a2364a2e1c315d85e45112ca
#
_entry.id   789dd933a2364a2e1c315d85e45112ca
#
_cell.length_a   1.000
_cell.length_b   1.000
_cell.length_c   1.000
_cell.angle_alpha   90.00
_cell.angle_beta   90.00
_cell.angle_gamma   90.00
#
_symmetry.space_group_name_H-M   'P 1'
#
loop_
_entity.id
_entity.type
_entity.pdbx_description
1 polymer ?
#
loop_
_entity_poly.entity_id
_entity_poly.type
_entity_poly.pdbx_seq_one_letter_code
_entity_poly.pdbx_strand_id
1 'polypeptide(L)'
;MTNVLTICEASQEDAAAIAEIYAHYVLESSASFETEPPSATTMAKRIAKVADQGCPWLLVRDDTGEVLGFAYAQRFGPRAGYYYSCETHIFVRHDALGRGIGTMLINALIAACEERGYRQAFALIAGTEPAAVVLHARAGYLPCGTLTGAGWKQGQWVDVFVMQRKLGTGNETLPESHA
;
A
#
# COMPACT_ATOMS: atom_id res chain seq x y z
N MET A 1 -9.51 -28.50 0.94
CA MET A 1 -9.86 -27.62 2.08
C MET A 1 -9.82 -26.19 1.55
N THR A 2 -10.92 -25.48 1.63
CA THR A 2 -11.00 -24.06 1.23
C THR A 2 -10.25 -23.26 2.29
N ASN A 3 -9.08 -22.74 1.92
CA ASN A 3 -8.29 -21.90 2.82
C ASN A 3 -9.06 -20.58 3.03
N VAL A 4 -9.58 -20.35 4.21
CA VAL A 4 -10.36 -19.15 4.54
C VAL A 4 -9.38 -17.99 4.75
N LEU A 5 -9.52 -16.95 3.92
CA LEU A 5 -8.72 -15.74 4.05
C LEU A 5 -9.50 -14.69 4.85
N THR A 6 -8.86 -14.06 5.80
CA THR A 6 -9.44 -13.00 6.63
C THR A 6 -8.64 -11.70 6.50
N ILE A 7 -9.35 -10.56 6.54
CA ILE A 7 -8.72 -9.23 6.59
C ILE A 7 -8.87 -8.69 8.01
N CYS A 8 -7.79 -8.12 8.56
CA CYS A 8 -7.80 -7.44 9.85
C CYS A 8 -6.85 -6.22 9.83
N GLU A 9 -7.01 -5.34 10.79
CA GLU A 9 -6.03 -4.27 11.02
C GLU A 9 -4.73 -4.83 11.59
N ALA A 10 -3.60 -4.23 11.19
CA ALA A 10 -2.30 -4.58 11.70
C ALA A 10 -2.06 -3.96 13.08
N SER A 11 -1.35 -4.71 13.92
CA SER A 11 -0.78 -4.22 15.18
C SER A 11 0.76 -4.25 15.14
N GLN A 12 1.40 -3.70 16.15
CA GLN A 12 2.86 -3.76 16.25
C GLN A 12 3.37 -5.20 16.46
N GLU A 13 2.52 -6.12 16.93
CA GLU A 13 2.84 -7.54 17.08
C GLU A 13 3.07 -8.23 15.74
N ASP A 14 2.49 -7.69 14.66
CA ASP A 14 2.61 -8.22 13.31
C ASP A 14 3.90 -7.77 12.59
N ALA A 15 4.65 -6.88 13.22
CA ALA A 15 5.79 -6.22 12.59
C ALA A 15 6.86 -7.20 12.06
N ALA A 16 7.06 -8.33 12.73
CA ALA A 16 8.04 -9.34 12.28
C ALA A 16 7.60 -9.98 10.96
N ALA A 17 6.34 -10.43 10.86
CA ALA A 17 5.79 -11.04 9.65
C ALA A 17 5.73 -10.03 8.49
N ILE A 18 5.34 -8.78 8.77
CA ILE A 18 5.32 -7.70 7.78
C ILE A 18 6.73 -7.40 7.26
N ALA A 19 7.72 -7.32 8.17
CA ALA A 19 9.11 -7.06 7.81
C ALA A 19 9.68 -8.18 6.93
N GLU A 20 9.35 -9.44 7.20
CA GLU A 20 9.76 -10.58 6.39
C GLU A 20 9.19 -10.51 4.97
N ILE A 21 7.89 -10.25 4.82
CA ILE A 21 7.26 -10.07 3.50
C ILE A 21 7.92 -8.90 2.76
N TYR A 22 8.13 -7.77 3.43
CA TYR A 22 8.70 -6.57 2.83
C TYR A 22 10.17 -6.76 2.43
N ALA A 23 10.94 -7.54 3.19
CA ALA A 23 12.35 -7.83 2.91
C ALA A 23 12.55 -8.46 1.52
N HIS A 24 11.65 -9.34 1.10
CA HIS A 24 11.67 -9.92 -0.25
C HIS A 24 11.63 -8.81 -1.34
N TYR A 25 10.74 -7.83 -1.19
CA TYR A 25 10.60 -6.73 -2.15
C TYR A 25 11.79 -5.77 -2.13
N VAL A 26 12.41 -5.58 -0.96
CA VAL A 26 13.64 -4.79 -0.85
C VAL A 26 14.82 -5.46 -1.53
N LEU A 27 14.96 -6.76 -1.41
CA LEU A 27 16.13 -7.50 -1.90
C LEU A 27 15.98 -7.96 -3.36
N GLU A 28 14.79 -8.42 -3.73
CA GLU A 28 14.57 -9.19 -4.97
C GLU A 28 13.80 -8.42 -6.05
N SER A 29 13.23 -7.23 -5.74
CA SER A 29 12.45 -6.47 -6.71
C SER A 29 12.73 -4.97 -6.67
N SER A 30 12.18 -4.25 -7.63
CA SER A 30 12.18 -2.77 -7.63
C SER A 30 10.88 -2.17 -7.08
N ALA A 31 9.98 -2.98 -6.54
CA ALA A 31 8.74 -2.50 -5.91
C ALA A 31 9.00 -1.63 -4.67
N SER A 32 10.17 -1.78 -4.07
CA SER A 32 10.68 -0.87 -3.04
C SER A 32 12.04 -0.33 -3.46
N PHE A 33 12.24 0.99 -3.31
CA PHE A 33 13.53 1.62 -3.52
C PHE A 33 14.43 1.62 -2.28
N GLU A 34 13.99 1.02 -1.17
CA GLU A 34 14.87 0.75 -0.03
C GLU A 34 15.97 -0.25 -0.43
N THR A 35 17.16 -0.08 0.12
CA THR A 35 18.34 -0.91 -0.18
C THR A 35 18.63 -1.92 0.92
N GLU A 36 18.12 -1.68 2.12
CA GLU A 36 18.27 -2.54 3.29
C GLU A 36 16.89 -2.85 3.88
N PRO A 37 16.54 -4.12 4.12
CA PRO A 37 15.28 -4.47 4.75
C PRO A 37 15.17 -3.89 6.16
N PRO A 38 14.02 -3.30 6.53
CA PRO A 38 13.81 -2.83 7.88
C PRO A 38 13.72 -3.98 8.88
N SER A 39 14.24 -3.78 10.06
CA SER A 39 14.03 -4.72 11.17
C SER A 39 12.57 -4.72 11.63
N ALA A 40 12.16 -5.78 12.36
CA ALA A 40 10.84 -5.85 12.99
C ALA A 40 10.56 -4.61 13.89
N THR A 41 11.56 -4.16 14.64
CA THR A 41 11.47 -2.95 15.48
C THR A 41 11.21 -1.69 14.64
N THR A 42 11.88 -1.56 13.50
CA THR A 42 11.66 -0.43 12.59
C THR A 42 10.25 -0.51 11.97
N MET A 43 9.82 -1.70 11.60
CA MET A 43 8.48 -1.92 11.04
C MET A 43 7.39 -1.62 12.08
N ALA A 44 7.56 -2.02 13.35
CA ALA A 44 6.62 -1.67 14.43
C ALA A 44 6.46 -0.15 14.58
N LYS A 45 7.56 0.60 14.49
CA LYS A 45 7.52 2.08 14.52
C LYS A 45 6.78 2.66 13.31
N ARG A 46 6.91 2.04 12.12
CA ARG A 46 6.18 2.46 10.91
C ARG A 46 4.68 2.24 11.08
N ILE A 47 4.28 1.08 11.60
CA ILE A 47 2.88 0.76 11.88
C ILE A 47 2.29 1.78 12.86
N ALA A 48 2.98 2.06 13.97
CA ALA A 48 2.56 3.05 14.95
C ALA A 48 2.40 4.45 14.32
N LYS A 49 3.39 4.88 13.52
CA LYS A 49 3.35 6.18 12.84
C LYS A 49 2.16 6.32 11.87
N VAL A 50 1.84 5.25 11.14
CA VAL A 50 0.69 5.23 10.22
C VAL A 50 -0.62 5.31 11.01
N ALA A 51 -0.73 4.58 12.13
CA ALA A 51 -1.88 4.65 13.03
C ALA A 51 -2.05 6.04 13.65
N ASP A 52 -0.97 6.68 14.09
CA ASP A 52 -0.97 8.05 14.65
C ASP A 52 -1.43 9.09 13.62
N GLN A 53 -1.25 8.82 12.34
CA GLN A 53 -1.76 9.65 11.24
C GLN A 53 -3.24 9.40 10.93
N GLY A 54 -3.89 8.45 11.60
CA GLY A 54 -5.25 8.00 11.30
C GLY A 54 -5.36 7.21 10.00
N CYS A 55 -4.24 6.70 9.48
CA CYS A 55 -4.21 5.93 8.23
C CYS A 55 -4.41 4.43 8.50
N PRO A 56 -5.04 3.68 7.56
CA PRO A 56 -5.24 2.24 7.72
C PRO A 56 -3.97 1.46 7.41
N TRP A 57 -3.76 0.36 8.13
CA TRP A 57 -2.81 -0.70 7.82
C TRP A 57 -3.50 -2.05 7.98
N LEU A 58 -3.65 -2.79 6.89
CA LEU A 58 -4.45 -4.01 6.80
C LEU A 58 -3.58 -5.22 6.49
N LEU A 59 -3.98 -6.38 7.01
CA LEU A 59 -3.37 -7.68 6.77
C LEU A 59 -4.38 -8.63 6.16
N VAL A 60 -3.90 -9.57 5.33
CA VAL A 60 -4.61 -10.80 5.01
C VAL A 60 -3.91 -11.96 5.71
N ARG A 61 -4.71 -12.76 6.45
CA ARG A 61 -4.27 -13.98 7.12
C ARG A 61 -5.00 -15.18 6.57
N ASP A 62 -4.35 -16.34 6.63
CA ASP A 62 -5.02 -17.63 6.38
C ASP A 62 -5.66 -18.19 7.65
N ASP A 63 -6.24 -19.38 7.53
CA ASP A 63 -6.90 -20.13 8.61
C ASP A 63 -5.96 -20.61 9.73
N THR A 64 -4.64 -20.57 9.51
CA THR A 64 -3.63 -20.82 10.55
C THR A 64 -3.21 -19.55 11.29
N GLY A 65 -3.66 -18.36 10.83
CA GLY A 65 -3.28 -17.06 11.34
C GLY A 65 -2.01 -16.49 10.70
N GLU A 66 -1.45 -17.16 9.69
CA GLU A 66 -0.23 -16.73 9.00
C GLU A 66 -0.51 -15.51 8.12
N VAL A 67 0.37 -14.50 8.14
CA VAL A 67 0.24 -13.29 7.32
C VAL A 67 0.65 -13.58 5.88
N LEU A 68 -0.25 -13.39 4.94
CA LEU A 68 -0.03 -13.64 3.52
C LEU A 68 0.19 -12.36 2.70
N GLY A 69 -0.10 -11.21 3.27
CA GLY A 69 0.10 -9.92 2.63
C GLY A 69 -0.41 -8.79 3.50
N PHE A 70 -0.01 -7.58 3.14
CA PHE A 70 -0.42 -6.38 3.83
C PHE A 70 -0.60 -5.21 2.86
N ALA A 71 -1.41 -4.24 3.27
CA ALA A 71 -1.60 -2.98 2.57
C ALA A 71 -1.75 -1.85 3.58
N TYR A 72 -1.23 -0.68 3.25
CA TYR A 72 -1.40 0.49 4.09
C TYR A 72 -1.52 1.76 3.26
N ALA A 73 -2.10 2.78 3.85
CA ALA A 73 -2.06 4.13 3.34
C ALA A 73 -1.19 5.01 4.23
N GLN A 74 -0.62 6.04 3.64
CA GLN A 74 0.04 7.13 4.36
C GLN A 74 -0.39 8.46 3.75
N ARG A 75 -0.24 9.56 4.48
CA ARG A 75 -0.52 10.90 3.92
C ARG A 75 0.37 11.15 2.71
N PHE A 76 -0.21 11.65 1.63
CA PHE A 76 0.48 11.90 0.36
C PHE A 76 1.62 12.93 0.45
N GLY A 77 1.68 13.70 1.48
CA GLY A 77 2.77 14.66 1.68
C GLY A 77 2.63 15.39 3.01
N PRO A 78 3.68 16.14 3.41
CA PRO A 78 3.73 16.75 4.74
C PRO A 78 2.90 18.04 4.87
N ARG A 79 2.42 18.59 3.74
CA ARG A 79 1.72 19.90 3.75
C ARG A 79 0.23 19.71 4.04
N ALA A 80 -0.36 20.61 4.82
CA ALA A 80 -1.77 20.58 5.20
C ALA A 80 -2.74 20.51 4.00
N GLY A 81 -2.40 21.10 2.86
CA GLY A 81 -3.21 21.02 1.64
C GLY A 81 -3.41 19.60 1.10
N TYR A 82 -2.60 18.63 1.53
CA TYR A 82 -2.75 17.20 1.16
C TYR A 82 -3.51 16.37 2.20
N TYR A 83 -4.17 17.01 3.16
CA TYR A 83 -4.83 16.32 4.26
C TYR A 83 -5.80 15.21 3.80
N TYR A 84 -6.52 15.44 2.70
CA TYR A 84 -7.49 14.50 2.13
C TYR A 84 -6.92 13.56 1.06
N SER A 85 -5.61 13.51 0.93
CA SER A 85 -4.90 12.68 -0.07
C SER A 85 -4.02 11.67 0.64
N CYS A 86 -4.03 10.43 0.16
CA CYS A 86 -3.17 9.37 0.66
C CYS A 86 -2.42 8.68 -0.47
N GLU A 87 -1.28 8.10 -0.13
CA GLU A 87 -0.53 7.16 -0.96
C GLU A 87 -0.78 5.75 -0.44
N THR A 88 -1.06 4.82 -1.36
CA THR A 88 -1.40 3.42 -1.04
C THR A 88 -0.28 2.48 -1.42
N HIS A 89 -0.02 1.50 -0.55
CA HIS A 89 1.04 0.49 -0.70
C HIS A 89 0.45 -0.90 -0.47
N ILE A 90 0.84 -1.89 -1.29
CA ILE A 90 0.34 -3.26 -1.22
C ILE A 90 1.49 -4.22 -1.47
N PHE A 91 1.64 -5.19 -0.58
CA PHE A 91 2.65 -6.24 -0.66
C PHE A 91 2.03 -7.59 -0.33
N VAL A 92 2.25 -8.57 -1.19
CA VAL A 92 1.75 -9.94 -1.01
C VAL A 92 2.95 -10.86 -0.88
N ARG A 93 2.91 -11.79 0.07
CA ARG A 93 3.98 -12.78 0.24
C ARG A 93 4.23 -13.51 -1.10
N HIS A 94 5.47 -13.66 -1.51
CA HIS A 94 5.85 -14.11 -2.85
C HIS A 94 5.28 -15.49 -3.22
N ASP A 95 5.18 -16.41 -2.24
CA ASP A 95 4.61 -17.75 -2.40
C ASP A 95 3.07 -17.79 -2.35
N ALA A 96 2.43 -16.65 -2.06
CA ALA A 96 0.98 -16.49 -2.01
C ALA A 96 0.43 -15.65 -3.18
N LEU A 97 1.27 -15.31 -4.15
CA LEU A 97 0.86 -14.59 -5.36
C LEU A 97 -0.18 -15.39 -6.18
N GLY A 98 -1.01 -14.70 -6.95
CA GLY A 98 -2.04 -15.33 -7.81
C GLY A 98 -3.27 -15.87 -7.07
N ARG A 99 -3.35 -15.75 -5.74
CA ARG A 99 -4.47 -16.22 -4.91
C ARG A 99 -5.56 -15.18 -4.64
N GLY A 100 -5.54 -14.05 -5.34
CA GLY A 100 -6.52 -12.97 -5.16
C GLY A 100 -6.26 -12.04 -3.96
N ILE A 101 -5.20 -12.27 -3.17
CA ILE A 101 -4.87 -11.53 -1.95
C ILE A 101 -4.69 -10.03 -2.22
N GLY A 102 -3.97 -9.68 -3.30
CA GLY A 102 -3.79 -8.28 -3.70
C GLY A 102 -5.12 -7.58 -3.98
N THR A 103 -6.06 -8.29 -4.64
CA THR A 103 -7.40 -7.74 -4.91
C THR A 103 -8.21 -7.56 -3.62
N MET A 104 -8.11 -8.49 -2.67
CA MET A 104 -8.74 -8.34 -1.36
C MET A 104 -8.19 -7.13 -0.62
N LEU A 105 -6.86 -6.99 -0.58
CA LEU A 105 -6.16 -5.91 0.11
C LEU A 105 -6.49 -4.54 -0.48
N ILE A 106 -6.42 -4.38 -1.82
CA ILE A 106 -6.65 -3.07 -2.43
C ILE A 106 -8.09 -2.60 -2.23
N ASN A 107 -9.08 -3.50 -2.36
CA ASN A 107 -10.48 -3.15 -2.16
C ASN A 107 -10.77 -2.78 -0.70
N ALA A 108 -10.24 -3.53 0.25
CA ALA A 108 -10.39 -3.23 1.67
C ALA A 108 -9.67 -1.92 2.06
N LEU A 109 -8.48 -1.67 1.50
CA LEU A 109 -7.74 -0.44 1.76
C LEU A 109 -8.47 0.78 1.21
N ILE A 110 -9.04 0.70 0.01
CA ILE A 110 -9.87 1.75 -0.58
C ILE A 110 -11.04 2.08 0.34
N ALA A 111 -11.81 1.07 0.76
CA ALA A 111 -12.95 1.26 1.67
C ALA A 111 -12.51 1.92 2.99
N ALA A 112 -11.42 1.41 3.59
CA ALA A 112 -10.88 1.96 4.83
C ALA A 112 -10.39 3.40 4.69
N CYS A 113 -9.85 3.79 3.53
CA CYS A 113 -9.47 5.18 3.25
C CYS A 113 -10.71 6.08 3.08
N GLU A 114 -11.75 5.61 2.39
CA GLU A 114 -13.02 6.35 2.23
C GLU A 114 -13.69 6.59 3.59
N GLU A 115 -13.77 5.58 4.45
CA GLU A 115 -14.32 5.67 5.81
C GLU A 115 -13.57 6.69 6.68
N ARG A 116 -12.26 6.86 6.46
CA ARG A 116 -11.41 7.84 7.17
C ARG A 116 -11.42 9.23 6.53
N GLY A 117 -12.28 9.45 5.51
CA GLY A 117 -12.49 10.76 4.90
C GLY A 117 -11.45 11.15 3.84
N TYR A 118 -10.57 10.23 3.41
CA TYR A 118 -9.71 10.49 2.26
C TYR A 118 -10.54 10.64 0.98
N ARG A 119 -10.10 11.55 0.12
CA ARG A 119 -10.79 11.92 -1.13
C ARG A 119 -10.00 11.53 -2.38
N GLN A 120 -8.68 11.36 -2.24
CA GLN A 120 -7.79 10.99 -3.34
C GLN A 120 -6.78 9.95 -2.84
N ALA A 121 -6.62 8.87 -3.60
CA ALA A 121 -5.59 7.87 -3.39
C ALA A 121 -4.61 7.88 -4.56
N PHE A 122 -3.33 7.85 -4.25
CA PHE A 122 -2.24 7.76 -5.22
C PHE A 122 -1.48 6.45 -5.04
N ALA A 123 -0.99 5.90 -6.15
CA ALA A 123 -0.07 4.78 -6.16
C ALA A 123 1.14 5.14 -7.03
N LEU A 124 2.33 4.96 -6.47
CA LEU A 124 3.61 5.10 -7.16
C LEU A 124 4.16 3.69 -7.39
N ILE A 125 4.13 3.24 -8.64
CA ILE A 125 4.42 1.85 -9.01
C ILE A 125 5.69 1.81 -9.84
N ALA A 126 6.68 1.03 -9.41
CA ALA A 126 7.89 0.82 -10.21
C ALA A 126 7.53 0.21 -11.56
N GLY A 127 8.13 0.70 -12.64
CA GLY A 127 7.84 0.29 -14.00
C GLY A 127 8.14 -1.18 -14.31
N THR A 128 8.90 -1.84 -13.44
CA THR A 128 9.20 -3.27 -13.47
C THR A 128 8.09 -4.16 -12.90
N GLU A 129 7.01 -3.56 -12.37
CA GLU A 129 5.92 -4.26 -11.65
C GLU A 129 4.58 -4.19 -12.42
N PRO A 130 4.46 -4.79 -13.64
CA PRO A 130 3.25 -4.67 -14.45
C PRO A 130 2.02 -5.28 -13.78
N ALA A 131 2.18 -6.29 -12.93
CA ALA A 131 1.07 -6.89 -12.18
C ALA A 131 0.44 -5.89 -11.19
N ALA A 132 1.26 -5.02 -10.58
CA ALA A 132 0.77 -3.97 -9.71
C ALA A 132 -0.03 -2.91 -10.49
N VAL A 133 0.42 -2.54 -11.70
CA VAL A 133 -0.32 -1.61 -12.57
C VAL A 133 -1.70 -2.18 -12.92
N VAL A 134 -1.76 -3.46 -13.31
CA VAL A 134 -3.03 -4.15 -13.63
C VAL A 134 -3.94 -4.22 -12.40
N LEU A 135 -3.39 -4.54 -11.23
CA LEU A 135 -4.14 -4.58 -9.97
C LEU A 135 -4.81 -3.24 -9.67
N HIS A 136 -4.05 -2.15 -9.72
CA HIS A 136 -4.54 -0.81 -9.45
C HIS A 136 -5.57 -0.35 -10.50
N ALA A 137 -5.31 -0.61 -11.79
CA ALA A 137 -6.26 -0.29 -12.86
C ALA A 137 -7.62 -1.00 -12.66
N ARG A 138 -7.61 -2.29 -12.30
CA ARG A 138 -8.83 -3.05 -11.98
C ARG A 138 -9.56 -2.51 -10.74
N ALA A 139 -8.82 -1.93 -9.81
CA ALA A 139 -9.38 -1.27 -8.64
C ALA A 139 -9.81 0.18 -8.91
N GLY A 140 -9.82 0.63 -10.17
CA GLY A 140 -10.32 1.94 -10.59
C GLY A 140 -9.32 3.09 -10.47
N TYR A 141 -8.02 2.80 -10.31
CA TYR A 141 -6.99 3.81 -10.47
C TYR A 141 -6.76 4.14 -11.94
N LEU A 142 -6.60 5.40 -12.25
CA LEU A 142 -6.31 5.91 -13.58
C LEU A 142 -4.84 6.37 -13.67
N PRO A 143 -4.17 6.18 -14.82
CA PRO A 143 -2.81 6.64 -14.99
C PRO A 143 -2.77 8.18 -15.01
N CYS A 144 -1.80 8.77 -14.28
CA CYS A 144 -1.57 10.21 -14.24
C CYS A 144 -0.30 10.62 -14.98
N GLY A 145 0.67 9.73 -15.09
CA GLY A 145 1.95 9.99 -15.76
C GLY A 145 3.04 9.02 -15.34
N THR A 146 4.23 9.28 -15.88
CA THR A 146 5.44 8.51 -15.60
C THR A 146 6.54 9.44 -15.15
N LEU A 147 7.20 9.11 -14.05
CA LEU A 147 8.44 9.73 -13.62
C LEU A 147 9.59 8.92 -14.20
N THR A 148 10.17 9.41 -15.28
CA THR A 148 11.20 8.68 -16.02
C THR A 148 12.51 8.64 -15.24
N GLY A 149 13.06 7.43 -15.03
CA GLY A 149 14.32 7.22 -14.33
C GLY A 149 14.34 7.78 -12.91
N ALA A 150 13.21 7.75 -12.20
CA ALA A 150 13.07 8.38 -10.89
C ALA A 150 13.76 7.60 -9.76
N GLY A 151 13.94 6.28 -9.91
CA GLY A 151 14.59 5.43 -8.94
C GLY A 151 15.84 4.76 -9.49
N TRP A 152 16.81 4.50 -8.62
CA TRP A 152 17.97 3.66 -8.93
C TRP A 152 17.91 2.38 -8.10
N LYS A 153 17.79 1.23 -8.76
CA LYS A 153 17.68 -0.06 -8.08
C LYS A 153 18.31 -1.17 -8.90
N GLN A 154 19.04 -2.10 -8.26
CA GLN A 154 19.64 -3.28 -8.92
C GLN A 154 20.45 -2.92 -10.17
N GLY A 155 21.22 -1.81 -10.10
CA GLY A 155 22.11 -1.40 -11.18
C GLY A 155 21.44 -0.77 -12.40
N GLN A 156 20.17 -0.33 -12.27
CA GLN A 156 19.44 0.32 -13.36
C GLN A 156 18.55 1.48 -12.88
N TRP A 157 18.30 2.42 -13.78
CA TRP A 157 17.27 3.43 -13.61
C TRP A 157 15.89 2.80 -13.80
N VAL A 158 14.96 3.12 -12.92
CA VAL A 158 13.60 2.60 -12.92
C VAL A 158 12.62 3.74 -13.03
N ASP A 159 11.71 3.63 -13.99
CA ASP A 159 10.58 4.55 -14.11
C ASP A 159 9.55 4.28 -13.00
N VAL A 160 8.82 5.31 -12.61
CA VAL A 160 7.71 5.20 -11.66
C VAL A 160 6.42 5.64 -12.32
N PHE A 161 5.47 4.73 -12.46
CA PHE A 161 4.12 5.05 -12.90
C PHE A 161 3.32 5.64 -11.76
N VAL A 162 2.70 6.79 -12.00
CA VAL A 162 1.82 7.45 -11.05
C VAL A 162 0.39 7.15 -11.45
N MET A 163 -0.38 6.57 -10.54
CA MET A 163 -1.79 6.30 -10.73
C MET A 163 -2.60 6.96 -9.61
N GLN A 164 -3.83 7.37 -9.92
CA GLN A 164 -4.71 8.07 -9.00
C GLN A 164 -6.10 7.46 -9.03
N ARG A 165 -6.74 7.39 -7.88
CA ARG A 165 -8.14 7.04 -7.72
C ARG A 165 -8.88 8.11 -6.92
N LYS A 166 -10.05 8.52 -7.41
CA LYS A 166 -11.05 9.28 -6.64
C LYS A 166 -11.67 8.36 -5.59
N LEU A 167 -11.74 8.83 -4.35
CA LEU A 167 -12.37 8.15 -3.21
C LEU A 167 -13.67 8.87 -2.85
N GLY A 168 -14.76 8.13 -2.67
CA GLY A 168 -16.07 8.69 -2.39
C GLY A 168 -16.46 9.79 -3.38
N THR A 169 -16.83 10.97 -2.88
CA THR A 169 -17.18 12.14 -3.72
C THR A 169 -15.96 12.88 -4.31
N GLY A 170 -14.74 12.48 -3.93
CA GLY A 170 -13.52 13.07 -4.46
C GLY A 170 -13.47 14.59 -4.26
N ASN A 171 -13.22 15.32 -5.36
CA ASN A 171 -13.17 16.78 -5.38
C ASN A 171 -14.49 17.43 -5.85
N GLU A 172 -15.60 16.68 -5.92
CA GLU A 172 -16.90 17.18 -6.35
C GLU A 172 -17.65 17.93 -5.24
N THR A 173 -17.28 17.71 -3.99
CA THR A 173 -17.87 18.41 -2.83
C THR A 173 -16.76 19.00 -1.97
N LEU A 174 -17.11 20.04 -1.20
CA LEU A 174 -16.18 20.56 -0.19
C LEU A 174 -15.93 19.49 0.88
N PRO A 175 -14.70 19.35 1.35
CA PRO A 175 -14.42 18.49 2.48
C PRO A 175 -15.08 19.08 3.74
N GLU A 176 -15.52 18.21 4.65
CA GLU A 176 -15.92 18.65 5.98
C GLU A 176 -14.71 19.31 6.65
N SER A 177 -14.91 20.53 7.19
CA SER A 177 -13.83 21.26 7.83
C SER A 177 -13.36 20.50 9.08
N HIS A 178 -12.14 20.02 9.05
CA HIS A 178 -11.45 19.65 10.27
C HIS A 178 -10.95 20.95 10.92
N ALA A 179 -11.74 21.46 11.89
CA ALA A 179 -11.34 22.55 12.75
C ALA A 179 -10.27 22.06 13.74
#